data_f4a9e53ad4bd4095499b592d12fc1e86
#
_entry.id   f4a9e53ad4bd4095499b592d12fc1e86
#
_cell.length_a   1.000
_cell.length_b   1.000
_cell.length_c   1.000
_cell.angle_alpha   90.00
_cell.angle_beta   90.00
_cell.angle_gamma   90.00
#
_symmetry.space_group_name_H-M   'P 1'
#
loop_
_entity.id
_entity.type
_entity.pdbx_description
1 polymer ?
#
loop_
_entity_poly.entity_id
_entity_poly.type
_entity_poly.pdbx_seq_one_letter_code
_entity_poly.pdbx_strand_id
1 'polypeptide(L)'
;KQWKKDLLRQRGAEVIEYDDDYSKAVEVGRKNSDADPTSYFVDDENSPTLFLGYAVAAKRLQKQLQAQNIAIDAQHPLFVYIPCGVGGAPGGVAFGLKQLFGDVVHVFFIEPTQAPCMLVGMASGLQNKVSVQDFGLTGQTHADGLAVGRASGFVGGVMKHLLSGILSLEDYHIYDYMRDIVHTENIFLEPSACASFWGVSKLNTPEMQHYIQKAGLQNHMQNAIHIPWATGGNLVPAEIREEYMHTYLK
;
A
#
# COMPACT_ATOMS: atom_id res chain seq x y z
N LYS A 1 -10.50 13.62 1.85
CA LYS A 1 -10.57 14.49 3.03
C LYS A 1 -10.44 15.96 2.64
N GLN A 2 -11.17 16.85 3.33
CA GLN A 2 -11.24 18.26 2.94
C GLN A 2 -9.85 18.94 2.89
N TRP A 3 -9.03 18.73 3.90
CA TRP A 3 -7.69 19.34 3.95
C TRP A 3 -6.81 18.99 2.73
N LYS A 4 -6.95 17.79 2.13
CA LYS A 4 -6.20 17.41 0.91
C LYS A 4 -6.64 18.24 -0.28
N LYS A 5 -7.96 18.47 -0.44
CA LYS A 5 -8.53 19.31 -1.49
C LYS A 5 -8.04 20.78 -1.34
N ASP A 6 -8.07 21.26 -0.12
CA ASP A 6 -7.65 22.65 0.19
C ASP A 6 -6.16 22.87 -0.07
N LEU A 7 -5.32 21.89 0.29
CA LEU A 7 -3.89 21.91 -0.02
C LEU A 7 -3.62 21.96 -1.54
N LEU A 8 -4.37 21.16 -2.32
CA LEU A 8 -4.23 21.15 -3.78
C LEU A 8 -4.64 22.51 -4.38
N ARG A 9 -5.77 23.08 -3.91
CA ARG A 9 -6.24 24.41 -4.34
C ARG A 9 -5.24 25.51 -4.00
N GLN A 10 -4.64 25.47 -2.80
CA GLN A 10 -3.59 26.41 -2.40
C GLN A 10 -2.34 26.32 -3.29
N ARG A 11 -2.07 25.15 -3.87
CA ARG A 11 -0.97 24.94 -4.82
C ARG A 11 -1.34 25.27 -6.26
N GLY A 12 -2.53 25.86 -6.50
CA GLY A 12 -3.00 26.28 -7.81
C GLY A 12 -3.63 25.18 -8.66
N ALA A 13 -3.88 23.98 -8.10
CA ALA A 13 -4.59 22.93 -8.81
C ALA A 13 -6.09 23.18 -8.82
N GLU A 14 -6.75 22.93 -9.94
CA GLU A 14 -8.21 22.78 -10.01
C GLU A 14 -8.60 21.43 -9.40
N VAL A 15 -9.54 21.45 -8.45
CA VAL A 15 -10.04 20.24 -7.80
C VAL A 15 -11.46 19.99 -8.24
N ILE A 16 -11.66 18.99 -9.09
CA ILE A 16 -12.98 18.54 -9.57
C ILE A 16 -13.43 17.38 -8.67
N GLU A 17 -14.59 17.54 -8.06
CA GLU A 17 -15.17 16.54 -7.16
C GLU A 17 -16.27 15.77 -7.86
N TYR A 18 -16.36 14.49 -7.59
CA TYR A 18 -17.40 13.60 -8.08
C TYR A 18 -18.15 13.01 -6.90
N ASP A 19 -19.47 12.88 -7.02
CA ASP A 19 -20.35 12.28 -5.99
C ASP A 19 -20.34 10.74 -6.06
N ASP A 20 -19.63 10.18 -7.02
CA ASP A 20 -19.49 8.76 -7.28
C ASP A 20 -18.22 8.18 -6.65
N ASP A 21 -17.99 6.87 -6.86
CA ASP A 21 -16.80 6.20 -6.39
C ASP A 21 -15.52 6.62 -7.16
N TYR A 22 -14.39 6.18 -6.64
CA TYR A 22 -13.06 6.43 -7.23
C TYR A 22 -12.99 6.02 -8.71
N SER A 23 -13.54 4.85 -9.07
CA SER A 23 -13.46 4.30 -10.43
C SER A 23 -14.16 5.22 -11.44
N LYS A 24 -15.28 5.86 -11.04
CA LYS A 24 -16.00 6.80 -11.88
C LYS A 24 -15.22 8.09 -12.10
N ALA A 25 -14.58 8.60 -11.05
CA ALA A 25 -13.73 9.78 -11.16
C ALA A 25 -12.56 9.53 -12.13
N VAL A 26 -11.92 8.36 -12.06
CA VAL A 26 -10.83 7.93 -12.96
C VAL A 26 -11.33 7.83 -14.42
N GLU A 27 -12.48 7.20 -14.67
CA GLU A 27 -13.06 7.07 -16.01
C GLU A 27 -13.29 8.44 -16.66
N VAL A 28 -13.93 9.35 -15.93
CA VAL A 28 -14.25 10.69 -16.43
C VAL A 28 -12.99 11.52 -16.61
N GLY A 29 -12.07 11.48 -15.66
CA GLY A 29 -10.78 12.19 -15.74
C GLY A 29 -9.97 11.75 -16.95
N ARG A 30 -9.88 10.45 -17.19
CA ARG A 30 -9.18 9.88 -18.37
C ARG A 30 -9.82 10.35 -19.66
N LYS A 31 -11.16 10.24 -19.78
CA LYS A 31 -11.90 10.69 -20.98
C LYS A 31 -11.69 12.17 -21.26
N ASN A 32 -11.70 13.01 -20.23
CA ASN A 32 -11.49 14.45 -20.40
C ASN A 32 -10.06 14.76 -20.85
N SER A 33 -9.06 14.08 -20.27
CA SER A 33 -7.65 14.24 -20.64
C SER A 33 -7.40 13.75 -22.08
N ASP A 34 -7.99 12.63 -22.49
CA ASP A 34 -7.86 12.10 -23.86
C ASP A 34 -8.45 13.05 -24.92
N ALA A 35 -9.44 13.86 -24.54
CA ALA A 35 -10.07 14.85 -25.41
C ALA A 35 -9.27 16.16 -25.54
N ASP A 36 -8.28 16.40 -24.68
CA ASP A 36 -7.45 17.60 -24.65
C ASP A 36 -5.98 17.25 -25.00
N PRO A 37 -5.49 17.65 -26.18
CA PRO A 37 -4.12 17.32 -26.60
C PRO A 37 -3.01 18.00 -25.77
N THR A 38 -3.35 18.94 -24.89
CA THR A 38 -2.43 19.60 -23.96
C THR A 38 -2.41 18.95 -22.59
N SER A 39 -3.27 17.96 -22.34
CA SER A 39 -3.40 17.23 -21.09
C SER A 39 -2.64 15.91 -21.12
N TYR A 40 -2.19 15.48 -19.93
CA TYR A 40 -1.65 14.15 -19.71
C TYR A 40 -2.32 13.50 -18.49
N PHE A 41 -2.98 12.38 -18.69
CA PHE A 41 -3.62 11.65 -17.60
C PHE A 41 -2.57 10.79 -16.86
N VAL A 42 -2.32 11.11 -15.59
CA VAL A 42 -1.48 10.27 -14.73
C VAL A 42 -2.33 9.12 -14.21
N ASP A 43 -2.28 8.00 -14.93
CA ASP A 43 -3.09 6.82 -14.68
C ASP A 43 -2.43 5.90 -13.65
N ASP A 44 -2.93 5.86 -12.43
CA ASP A 44 -2.41 5.01 -11.36
C ASP A 44 -2.90 3.54 -11.43
N GLU A 45 -3.89 3.26 -12.31
CA GLU A 45 -4.37 1.91 -12.55
C GLU A 45 -3.55 1.15 -13.61
N ASN A 46 -3.21 1.85 -14.73
CA ASN A 46 -2.73 1.16 -15.94
C ASN A 46 -1.43 1.75 -16.51
N SER A 47 -0.77 2.70 -15.85
CA SER A 47 0.47 3.30 -16.36
C SER A 47 1.72 2.46 -16.02
N PRO A 48 2.33 1.77 -17.01
CA PRO A 48 3.62 1.11 -16.80
C PRO A 48 4.73 2.09 -16.39
N THR A 49 4.69 3.32 -16.90
CA THR A 49 5.67 4.36 -16.58
C THR A 49 5.60 4.76 -15.11
N LEU A 50 4.39 4.98 -14.59
CA LEU A 50 4.20 5.28 -13.16
C LEU A 50 4.63 4.10 -12.29
N PHE A 51 4.21 2.89 -12.64
CA PHE A 51 4.61 1.65 -11.96
C PHE A 51 6.14 1.50 -11.89
N LEU A 52 6.83 1.67 -13.02
CA LEU A 52 8.30 1.62 -13.07
C LEU A 52 8.96 2.77 -12.30
N GLY A 53 8.32 3.94 -12.24
CA GLY A 53 8.76 5.04 -11.41
C GLY A 53 8.84 4.66 -9.93
N TYR A 54 7.87 3.92 -9.42
CA TYR A 54 7.88 3.39 -8.05
C TYR A 54 8.97 2.32 -7.82
N ALA A 55 9.34 1.56 -8.83
CA ALA A 55 10.40 0.55 -8.73
C ALA A 55 11.77 1.14 -8.31
N VAL A 56 12.00 2.43 -8.58
CA VAL A 56 13.23 3.15 -8.16
C VAL A 56 13.40 3.15 -6.64
N ALA A 57 12.32 3.05 -5.87
CA ALA A 57 12.37 2.99 -4.41
C ALA A 57 13.23 1.82 -3.90
N ALA A 58 13.23 0.69 -4.63
CA ALA A 58 14.07 -0.47 -4.28
C ALA A 58 15.57 -0.14 -4.33
N LYS A 59 16.02 0.65 -5.31
CA LYS A 59 17.43 1.10 -5.38
C LYS A 59 17.79 2.04 -4.23
N ARG A 60 16.85 2.87 -3.79
CA ARG A 60 17.04 3.75 -2.63
C ARG A 60 17.16 2.94 -1.36
N LEU A 61 16.27 1.96 -1.15
CA LEU A 61 16.33 1.05 -0.01
C LEU A 61 17.63 0.27 0.00
N GLN A 62 18.07 -0.30 -1.13
CA GLN A 62 19.34 -1.02 -1.22
C GLN A 62 20.51 -0.17 -0.74
N LYS A 63 20.59 1.10 -1.16
CA LYS A 63 21.63 2.03 -0.70
C LYS A 63 21.56 2.30 0.80
N GLN A 64 20.34 2.43 1.35
CA GLN A 64 20.13 2.66 2.79
C GLN A 64 20.57 1.44 3.62
N LEU A 65 20.23 0.23 3.18
CA LEU A 65 20.65 -1.01 3.83
C LEU A 65 22.18 -1.17 3.78
N GLN A 66 22.80 -0.91 2.64
CA GLN A 66 24.26 -0.94 2.48
C GLN A 66 24.96 0.08 3.39
N ALA A 67 24.43 1.30 3.49
CA ALA A 67 24.98 2.35 4.36
C ALA A 67 24.91 1.98 5.85
N GLN A 68 23.98 1.10 6.23
CA GLN A 68 23.81 0.59 7.58
C GLN A 68 24.50 -0.77 7.78
N ASN A 69 25.24 -1.30 6.80
CA ASN A 69 25.85 -2.62 6.80
C ASN A 69 24.85 -3.76 7.05
N ILE A 70 23.61 -3.61 6.59
CA ILE A 70 22.56 -4.64 6.68
C ILE A 70 22.65 -5.51 5.43
N ALA A 71 23.00 -6.77 5.61
CA ALA A 71 23.03 -7.77 4.54
C ALA A 71 21.61 -8.30 4.25
N ILE A 72 21.29 -8.49 2.99
CA ILE A 72 20.09 -9.18 2.52
C ILE A 72 20.53 -10.33 1.63
N ASP A 73 20.32 -11.54 2.11
CA ASP A 73 20.69 -12.79 1.45
C ASP A 73 19.83 -13.96 1.97
N ALA A 74 20.14 -15.18 1.59
CA ALA A 74 19.39 -16.37 2.03
C ALA A 74 19.41 -16.59 3.54
N GLN A 75 20.42 -16.08 4.27
CA GLN A 75 20.51 -16.17 5.74
C GLN A 75 19.85 -14.98 6.44
N HIS A 76 19.59 -13.88 5.72
CA HIS A 76 19.02 -12.63 6.18
C HIS A 76 17.88 -12.24 5.25
N PRO A 77 16.73 -12.98 5.23
CA PRO A 77 15.62 -12.70 4.34
C PRO A 77 14.97 -11.35 4.67
N LEU A 78 14.51 -10.67 3.63
CA LEU A 78 13.85 -9.36 3.74
C LEU A 78 12.33 -9.51 3.61
N PHE A 79 11.59 -9.10 4.63
CA PHE A 79 10.14 -9.01 4.61
C PHE A 79 9.72 -7.54 4.48
N VAL A 80 8.88 -7.23 3.50
CA VAL A 80 8.39 -5.88 3.26
C VAL A 80 6.86 -5.88 3.25
N TYR A 81 6.26 -5.01 4.05
CA TYR A 81 4.82 -4.89 4.21
C TYR A 81 4.38 -3.53 3.67
N ILE A 82 3.56 -3.52 2.62
CA ILE A 82 3.24 -2.29 1.88
C ILE A 82 1.73 -2.07 1.87
N PRO A 83 1.24 -0.90 2.32
CA PRO A 83 -0.17 -0.54 2.17
C PRO A 83 -0.57 -0.54 0.70
N CYS A 84 -1.71 -1.17 0.39
CA CYS A 84 -2.19 -1.32 -0.97
C CYS A 84 -3.59 -0.75 -1.13
N GLY A 85 -3.75 0.20 -2.03
CA GLY A 85 -5.02 0.62 -2.60
C GLY A 85 -5.17 0.02 -4.01
N VAL A 86 -5.23 0.85 -5.07
CA VAL A 86 -5.35 0.37 -6.46
C VAL A 86 -4.20 -0.56 -6.90
N GLY A 87 -3.02 -0.42 -6.31
CA GLY A 87 -1.88 -1.31 -6.49
C GLY A 87 -0.66 -0.73 -7.20
N GLY A 88 -0.76 0.42 -7.87
CA GLY A 88 0.34 0.99 -8.68
C GLY A 88 1.64 1.19 -7.90
N ALA A 89 1.57 1.91 -6.78
CA ALA A 89 2.73 2.18 -5.93
C ALA A 89 3.29 0.91 -5.27
N PRO A 90 2.48 0.10 -4.51
CA PRO A 90 3.01 -1.10 -3.87
C PRO A 90 3.51 -2.14 -4.88
N GLY A 91 2.84 -2.28 -6.03
CA GLY A 91 3.28 -3.18 -7.10
C GLY A 91 4.62 -2.77 -7.71
N GLY A 92 4.82 -1.49 -8.01
CA GLY A 92 6.08 -0.98 -8.54
C GLY A 92 7.24 -1.17 -7.55
N VAL A 93 7.01 -0.87 -6.26
CA VAL A 93 8.01 -1.12 -5.20
C VAL A 93 8.33 -2.62 -5.12
N ALA A 94 7.31 -3.49 -5.05
CA ALA A 94 7.50 -4.94 -4.99
C ALA A 94 8.27 -5.46 -6.20
N PHE A 95 7.92 -5.01 -7.40
CA PHE A 95 8.64 -5.36 -8.63
C PHE A 95 10.12 -4.97 -8.54
N GLY A 96 10.41 -3.73 -8.16
CA GLY A 96 11.79 -3.25 -8.01
C GLY A 96 12.58 -4.04 -6.98
N LEU A 97 11.97 -4.40 -5.84
CA LEU A 97 12.59 -5.22 -4.80
C LEU A 97 12.92 -6.63 -5.32
N LYS A 98 11.98 -7.26 -6.02
CA LYS A 98 12.20 -8.58 -6.63
C LYS A 98 13.29 -8.56 -7.70
N GLN A 99 13.41 -7.48 -8.48
CA GLN A 99 14.49 -7.32 -9.47
C GLN A 99 15.88 -7.21 -8.80
N LEU A 100 15.98 -6.59 -7.63
CA LEU A 100 17.26 -6.37 -6.95
C LEU A 100 17.68 -7.50 -6.02
N PHE A 101 16.71 -8.09 -5.30
CA PHE A 101 16.97 -9.06 -4.25
C PHE A 101 16.49 -10.48 -4.60
N GLY A 102 15.74 -10.65 -5.69
CA GLY A 102 15.25 -11.97 -6.09
C GLY A 102 14.32 -12.61 -5.06
N ASP A 103 14.55 -13.89 -4.79
CA ASP A 103 13.69 -14.71 -3.93
C ASP A 103 13.94 -14.52 -2.45
N VAL A 104 15.00 -13.82 -2.05
CA VAL A 104 15.26 -13.51 -0.63
C VAL A 104 14.40 -12.37 -0.09
N VAL A 105 13.64 -11.68 -0.95
CA VAL A 105 12.66 -10.68 -0.52
C VAL A 105 11.23 -11.24 -0.57
N HIS A 106 10.50 -11.02 0.51
CA HIS A 106 9.12 -11.47 0.71
C HIS A 106 8.22 -10.25 0.89
N VAL A 107 7.37 -9.97 -0.12
CA VAL A 107 6.52 -8.77 -0.11
C VAL A 107 5.08 -9.14 0.19
N PHE A 108 4.49 -8.45 1.14
CA PHE A 108 3.09 -8.58 1.52
C PHE A 108 2.36 -7.26 1.32
N PHE A 109 1.21 -7.30 0.68
CA PHE A 109 0.32 -6.15 0.63
C PHE A 109 -0.61 -6.14 1.83
N ILE A 110 -0.93 -4.93 2.30
CA ILE A 110 -1.83 -4.73 3.43
C ILE A 110 -3.00 -3.87 2.99
N GLU A 111 -4.20 -4.39 3.16
CA GLU A 111 -5.45 -3.74 2.74
C GLU A 111 -6.45 -3.65 3.91
N PRO A 112 -7.33 -2.62 3.94
CA PRO A 112 -8.43 -2.58 4.90
C PRO A 112 -9.45 -3.71 4.65
N THR A 113 -10.02 -4.27 5.72
CA THR A 113 -11.00 -5.38 5.61
C THR A 113 -12.24 -5.04 4.79
N GLN A 114 -12.63 -3.77 4.71
CA GLN A 114 -13.77 -3.31 3.92
C GLN A 114 -13.40 -2.88 2.48
N ALA A 115 -12.11 -2.73 2.18
CA ALA A 115 -11.64 -2.33 0.86
C ALA A 115 -10.43 -3.20 0.36
N PRO A 116 -10.49 -4.56 0.45
CA PRO A 116 -9.40 -5.44 0.06
C PRO A 116 -9.45 -5.74 -1.45
N CYS A 117 -9.37 -4.71 -2.29
CA CYS A 117 -9.65 -4.84 -3.72
C CYS A 117 -8.63 -5.72 -4.46
N MET A 118 -7.34 -5.67 -4.10
CA MET A 118 -6.31 -6.52 -4.69
C MET A 118 -6.51 -7.98 -4.27
N LEU A 119 -6.83 -8.21 -2.99
CA LEU A 119 -7.11 -9.55 -2.47
C LEU A 119 -8.27 -10.21 -3.22
N VAL A 120 -9.43 -9.55 -3.31
CA VAL A 120 -10.60 -10.13 -3.99
C VAL A 120 -10.36 -10.31 -5.49
N GLY A 121 -9.67 -9.37 -6.13
CA GLY A 121 -9.31 -9.48 -7.55
C GLY A 121 -8.38 -10.65 -7.86
N MET A 122 -7.33 -10.83 -7.05
CA MET A 122 -6.35 -11.91 -7.23
C MET A 122 -6.90 -13.26 -6.79
N ALA A 123 -7.58 -13.35 -5.64
CA ALA A 123 -8.12 -14.61 -5.10
C ALA A 123 -9.22 -15.19 -5.99
N SER A 124 -10.08 -14.35 -6.57
CA SER A 124 -11.09 -14.78 -7.54
C SER A 124 -10.52 -15.11 -8.93
N GLY A 125 -9.30 -14.66 -9.24
CA GLY A 125 -8.70 -14.69 -10.58
C GLY A 125 -9.32 -13.72 -11.58
N LEU A 126 -10.28 -12.91 -11.17
CA LEU A 126 -11.03 -11.98 -12.03
C LEU A 126 -10.37 -10.60 -12.14
N GLN A 127 -9.40 -10.29 -11.28
CA GLN A 127 -8.62 -9.05 -11.28
C GLN A 127 -9.54 -7.81 -11.21
N ASN A 128 -9.38 -6.86 -12.15
CA ASN A 128 -10.19 -5.66 -12.24
C ASN A 128 -11.63 -5.87 -12.79
N LYS A 129 -12.05 -7.10 -13.01
CA LYS A 129 -13.42 -7.41 -13.41
C LYS A 129 -14.39 -7.49 -12.23
N VAL A 130 -13.87 -7.44 -11.02
CA VAL A 130 -14.64 -7.45 -9.77
C VAL A 130 -14.28 -6.26 -8.90
N SER A 131 -15.21 -5.86 -8.07
CA SER A 131 -15.05 -4.86 -7.01
C SER A 131 -15.29 -5.47 -5.65
N VAL A 132 -14.93 -4.78 -4.58
CA VAL A 132 -15.21 -5.23 -3.21
C VAL A 132 -16.71 -5.34 -2.93
N GLN A 133 -17.53 -4.51 -3.59
CA GLN A 133 -19.00 -4.54 -3.49
C GLN A 133 -19.60 -5.85 -4.04
N ASP A 134 -18.97 -6.47 -5.05
CA ASP A 134 -19.39 -7.78 -5.56
C ASP A 134 -19.27 -8.90 -4.53
N PHE A 135 -18.50 -8.66 -3.46
CA PHE A 135 -18.31 -9.56 -2.31
C PHE A 135 -19.07 -9.08 -1.05
N GLY A 136 -19.96 -8.09 -1.19
CA GLY A 136 -20.76 -7.57 -0.09
C GLY A 136 -20.01 -6.63 0.87
N LEU A 137 -18.81 -6.16 0.49
CA LEU A 137 -18.03 -5.21 1.28
C LEU A 137 -18.38 -3.77 0.90
N THR A 138 -18.18 -2.84 1.83
CA THR A 138 -18.62 -1.44 1.63
C THR A 138 -17.65 -0.60 0.84
N GLY A 139 -16.36 -0.95 0.83
CA GLY A 139 -15.29 -0.11 0.29
C GLY A 139 -14.92 1.08 1.18
N GLN A 140 -15.59 1.24 2.34
CA GLN A 140 -15.37 2.35 3.26
C GLN A 140 -14.30 1.99 4.30
N THR A 141 -13.37 2.89 4.50
CA THR A 141 -12.29 2.76 5.50
C THR A 141 -11.79 4.12 5.94
N HIS A 142 -11.27 4.19 7.15
CA HIS A 142 -10.54 5.36 7.67
C HIS A 142 -9.17 5.54 6.99
N ALA A 143 -8.61 4.48 6.41
CA ALA A 143 -7.42 4.53 5.56
C ALA A 143 -7.77 5.08 4.17
N ASP A 144 -8.05 6.38 4.07
CA ASP A 144 -8.56 7.03 2.86
C ASP A 144 -7.67 6.88 1.62
N GLY A 145 -6.36 6.72 1.81
CA GLY A 145 -5.42 6.38 0.73
C GLY A 145 -5.54 4.94 0.21
N LEU A 146 -6.30 4.09 0.92
CA LEU A 146 -6.53 2.69 0.58
C LEU A 146 -8.00 2.39 0.26
N ALA A 147 -8.88 3.40 0.27
CA ALA A 147 -10.31 3.29 0.03
C ALA A 147 -10.61 3.10 -1.47
N VAL A 148 -10.24 1.97 -2.01
CA VAL A 148 -10.36 1.64 -3.44
C VAL A 148 -11.24 0.39 -3.59
N GLY A 149 -12.29 0.52 -4.40
CA GLY A 149 -13.25 -0.57 -4.62
C GLY A 149 -12.77 -1.61 -5.65
N ARG A 150 -11.84 -1.25 -6.55
CA ARG A 150 -11.39 -2.11 -7.66
C ARG A 150 -9.88 -1.97 -7.87
N ALA A 151 -9.17 -3.10 -7.92
CA ALA A 151 -7.73 -3.12 -8.11
C ALA A 151 -7.32 -2.91 -9.57
N SER A 152 -6.07 -2.50 -9.79
CA SER A 152 -5.45 -2.52 -11.12
C SER A 152 -5.30 -3.94 -11.64
N GLY A 153 -5.89 -4.24 -12.79
CA GLY A 153 -5.72 -5.52 -13.46
C GLY A 153 -4.31 -5.73 -14.00
N PHE A 154 -3.65 -4.65 -14.40
CA PHE A 154 -2.23 -4.68 -14.80
C PHE A 154 -1.35 -5.11 -13.62
N VAL A 155 -1.48 -4.45 -12.48
CA VAL A 155 -0.68 -4.77 -11.28
C VAL A 155 -0.98 -6.17 -10.78
N GLY A 156 -2.25 -6.57 -10.68
CA GLY A 156 -2.63 -7.92 -10.26
C GLY A 156 -2.02 -9.01 -11.16
N GLY A 157 -1.97 -8.77 -12.47
CA GLY A 157 -1.30 -9.65 -13.43
C GLY A 157 0.19 -9.80 -13.17
N VAL A 158 0.90 -8.70 -12.91
CA VAL A 158 2.35 -8.72 -12.60
C VAL A 158 2.59 -9.37 -11.23
N MET A 159 1.79 -9.03 -10.23
CA MET A 159 1.98 -9.49 -8.84
C MET A 159 1.65 -10.97 -8.64
N LYS A 160 0.89 -11.59 -9.52
CA LYS A 160 0.50 -13.01 -9.42
C LYS A 160 1.66 -13.96 -9.11
N HIS A 161 2.86 -13.65 -9.59
CA HIS A 161 4.06 -14.48 -9.44
C HIS A 161 5.13 -13.87 -8.53
N LEU A 162 4.93 -12.65 -8.06
CA LEU A 162 5.93 -11.90 -7.30
C LEU A 162 5.54 -11.68 -5.85
N LEU A 163 4.23 -11.61 -5.57
CA LEU A 163 3.73 -11.29 -4.24
C LEU A 163 3.75 -12.53 -3.34
N SER A 164 4.18 -12.34 -2.10
CA SER A 164 4.22 -13.39 -1.07
C SER A 164 2.86 -13.63 -0.43
N GLY A 165 2.05 -12.60 -0.31
CA GLY A 165 0.70 -12.69 0.24
C GLY A 165 0.03 -11.32 0.39
N ILE A 166 -1.22 -11.36 0.80
CA ILE A 166 -2.03 -10.17 1.13
C ILE A 166 -2.65 -10.38 2.51
N LEU A 167 -2.60 -9.35 3.34
CA LEU A 167 -3.17 -9.34 4.68
C LEU A 167 -4.20 -8.21 4.77
N SER A 168 -5.31 -8.46 5.40
CA SER A 168 -6.31 -7.43 5.69
C SER A 168 -6.31 -7.06 7.17
N LEU A 169 -6.61 -5.79 7.47
CA LEU A 169 -6.67 -5.27 8.84
C LEU A 169 -7.93 -4.44 9.06
N GLU A 170 -8.41 -4.45 10.30
CA GLU A 170 -9.48 -3.58 10.76
C GLU A 170 -8.98 -2.15 11.02
N ASP A 171 -9.83 -1.17 10.76
CA ASP A 171 -9.48 0.25 10.82
C ASP A 171 -9.00 0.73 12.21
N TYR A 172 -9.45 0.12 13.30
CA TYR A 172 -9.00 0.53 14.64
C TYR A 172 -7.50 0.33 14.83
N HIS A 173 -6.88 -0.69 14.22
CA HIS A 173 -5.45 -0.95 14.32
C HIS A 173 -4.59 0.17 13.72
N ILE A 174 -5.05 0.84 12.66
CA ILE A 174 -4.24 1.88 12.03
C ILE A 174 -4.02 3.08 12.95
N TYR A 175 -5.02 3.42 13.80
CA TYR A 175 -4.88 4.50 14.78
C TYR A 175 -4.04 4.08 15.99
N ASP A 176 -4.12 2.82 16.41
CA ASP A 176 -3.27 2.29 17.47
C ASP A 176 -1.80 2.34 17.04
N TYR A 177 -1.46 1.81 15.87
CA TYR A 177 -0.10 1.88 15.32
C TYR A 177 0.39 3.32 15.11
N MET A 178 -0.49 4.22 14.70
CA MET A 178 -0.14 5.64 14.55
C MET A 178 0.28 6.25 15.90
N ARG A 179 -0.47 5.99 16.96
CA ARG A 179 -0.12 6.44 18.32
C ARG A 179 1.17 5.80 18.80
N ASP A 180 1.34 4.50 18.59
CA ASP A 180 2.54 3.78 19.01
C ASP A 180 3.80 4.36 18.36
N ILE A 181 3.81 4.59 17.03
CA ILE A 181 4.97 5.12 16.33
C ILE A 181 5.27 6.58 16.72
N VAL A 182 4.24 7.37 17.01
CA VAL A 182 4.43 8.74 17.54
C VAL A 182 5.07 8.68 18.93
N HIS A 183 4.61 7.80 19.80
CA HIS A 183 5.12 7.71 21.17
C HIS A 183 6.52 7.10 21.26
N THR A 184 6.84 6.11 20.40
CA THR A 184 8.12 5.39 20.47
C THR A 184 9.23 6.05 19.63
N GLU A 185 8.88 6.58 18.46
CA GLU A 185 9.84 7.08 17.48
C GLU A 185 9.72 8.59 17.21
N ASN A 186 8.69 9.25 17.78
CA ASN A 186 8.37 10.65 17.49
C ASN A 186 8.17 10.93 15.98
N ILE A 187 7.62 9.95 15.25
CA ILE A 187 7.33 10.03 13.82
C ILE A 187 5.82 10.01 13.65
N PHE A 188 5.26 11.02 12.97
CA PHE A 188 3.86 11.02 12.58
C PHE A 188 3.71 10.41 11.19
N LEU A 189 2.85 9.38 11.09
CA LEU A 189 2.39 8.77 9.84
C LEU A 189 0.88 8.98 9.71
N GLU A 190 0.38 9.16 8.49
CA GLU A 190 -1.07 9.17 8.27
C GLU A 190 -1.66 7.76 8.47
N PRO A 191 -2.95 7.63 8.83
CA PRO A 191 -3.56 6.34 9.12
C PRO A 191 -3.32 5.27 8.06
N SER A 192 -3.46 5.61 6.76
CA SER A 192 -3.20 4.68 5.65
C SER A 192 -1.78 4.12 5.65
N ALA A 193 -0.78 4.93 6.02
CA ALA A 193 0.62 4.51 6.07
C ALA A 193 0.88 3.52 7.21
N CYS A 194 0.13 3.63 8.31
CA CYS A 194 0.25 2.77 9.49
C CYS A 194 -0.24 1.34 9.25
N ALA A 195 -0.99 1.08 8.18
CA ALA A 195 -1.43 -0.26 7.82
C ALA A 195 -0.26 -1.25 7.67
N SER A 196 0.92 -0.77 7.24
CA SER A 196 2.11 -1.61 7.04
C SER A 196 2.58 -2.35 8.30
N PHE A 197 2.33 -1.82 9.50
CA PHE A 197 2.75 -2.46 10.75
C PHE A 197 1.98 -3.75 11.05
N TRP A 198 0.79 -3.91 10.47
CA TRP A 198 -0.02 -5.13 10.61
C TRP A 198 0.73 -6.39 10.20
N GLY A 199 1.55 -6.33 9.17
CA GLY A 199 2.30 -7.48 8.67
C GLY A 199 3.24 -8.07 9.73
N VAL A 200 3.96 -7.23 10.47
CA VAL A 200 4.87 -7.67 11.55
C VAL A 200 4.09 -8.33 12.68
N SER A 201 2.92 -7.80 13.05
CA SER A 201 2.10 -8.36 14.13
C SER A 201 1.55 -9.76 13.81
N LYS A 202 1.55 -10.17 12.51
CA LYS A 202 1.02 -11.46 12.05
C LYS A 202 2.04 -12.58 11.95
N LEU A 203 3.32 -12.32 12.25
CA LEU A 203 4.38 -13.33 12.12
C LEU A 203 4.07 -14.65 12.85
N ASN A 204 3.39 -14.60 13.99
CA ASN A 204 3.07 -15.77 14.80
C ASN A 204 1.70 -16.41 14.48
N THR A 205 0.98 -15.93 13.46
CA THR A 205 -0.29 -16.57 13.05
C THR A 205 -0.04 -17.87 12.31
N PRO A 206 -0.99 -18.84 12.35
CA PRO A 206 -0.86 -20.11 11.64
C PRO A 206 -0.58 -19.95 10.14
N GLU A 207 -1.21 -18.96 9.50
CA GLU A 207 -1.08 -18.70 8.07
C GLU A 207 0.33 -18.20 7.73
N MET A 208 0.88 -17.29 8.51
CA MET A 208 2.23 -16.78 8.30
C MET A 208 3.27 -17.86 8.64
N GLN A 209 3.07 -18.65 9.68
CA GLN A 209 3.93 -19.78 10.01
C GLN A 209 3.91 -20.84 8.90
N HIS A 210 2.74 -21.11 8.30
CA HIS A 210 2.64 -21.99 7.14
C HIS A 210 3.42 -21.42 5.93
N TYR A 211 3.31 -20.12 5.67
CA TYR A 211 4.10 -19.45 4.63
C TYR A 211 5.60 -19.60 4.87
N ILE A 212 6.07 -19.27 6.08
CA ILE A 212 7.48 -19.37 6.49
C ILE A 212 8.00 -20.79 6.30
N GLN A 213 7.21 -21.79 6.69
CA GLN A 213 7.54 -23.21 6.49
C GLN A 213 7.63 -23.56 5.01
N LYS A 214 6.62 -23.22 4.22
CA LYS A 214 6.58 -23.50 2.79
C LYS A 214 7.73 -22.85 2.02
N ALA A 215 8.16 -21.66 2.46
CA ALA A 215 9.28 -20.94 1.88
C ALA A 215 10.66 -21.41 2.41
N GLY A 216 10.71 -22.34 3.36
CA GLY A 216 11.96 -22.89 3.92
C GLY A 216 12.72 -21.89 4.81
N LEU A 217 12.02 -20.93 5.44
CA LEU A 217 12.65 -19.81 6.15
C LEU A 217 12.78 -20.02 7.66
N GLN A 218 12.28 -21.12 8.23
CA GLN A 218 12.17 -21.31 9.69
C GLN A 218 13.50 -21.06 10.42
N ASN A 219 14.62 -21.53 9.85
CA ASN A 219 15.94 -21.40 10.44
C ASN A 219 16.59 -20.02 10.24
N HIS A 220 15.96 -19.14 9.45
CA HIS A 220 16.50 -17.83 9.08
C HIS A 220 15.69 -16.68 9.67
N MET A 221 14.52 -16.95 10.26
CA MET A 221 13.63 -15.90 10.79
C MET A 221 14.25 -15.07 11.91
N GLN A 222 15.18 -15.64 12.68
CA GLN A 222 15.90 -14.87 13.70
C GLN A 222 16.81 -13.77 13.13
N ASN A 223 17.19 -13.89 11.86
CA ASN A 223 18.02 -12.91 11.13
C ASN A 223 17.19 -12.13 10.10
N ALA A 224 15.89 -12.38 10.02
CA ALA A 224 15.02 -11.72 9.05
C ALA A 224 14.93 -10.21 9.33
N ILE A 225 14.97 -9.44 8.25
CA ILE A 225 14.78 -7.99 8.30
C ILE A 225 13.33 -7.69 7.94
N HIS A 226 12.65 -6.91 8.78
CA HIS A 226 11.26 -6.54 8.57
C HIS A 226 11.13 -5.04 8.33
N ILE A 227 10.51 -4.66 7.22
CA ILE A 227 10.29 -3.26 6.83
C ILE A 227 8.79 -3.00 6.66
N PRO A 228 8.11 -2.40 7.64
CA PRO A 228 6.85 -1.72 7.42
C PRO A 228 7.08 -0.50 6.53
N TRP A 229 6.46 -0.47 5.35
CA TRP A 229 6.68 0.60 4.37
C TRP A 229 5.79 1.80 4.69
N ALA A 230 6.36 2.83 5.30
CA ALA A 230 5.66 4.07 5.61
C ALA A 230 5.50 4.93 4.36
N THR A 231 4.27 5.15 3.92
CA THR A 231 3.95 5.83 2.66
C THR A 231 3.82 7.35 2.79
N GLY A 232 3.50 7.89 3.98
CA GLY A 232 3.38 9.33 4.16
C GLY A 232 2.83 9.78 5.52
N GLY A 233 2.68 11.11 5.67
CA GLY A 233 2.16 11.76 6.88
C GLY A 233 2.60 13.21 7.06
N ASN A 234 3.70 13.63 6.45
CA ASN A 234 4.27 14.98 6.66
C ASN A 234 3.37 16.13 6.23
N LEU A 235 2.48 15.90 5.26
CA LEU A 235 1.58 16.94 4.73
C LEU A 235 0.29 17.07 5.54
N VAL A 236 0.03 16.20 6.51
CA VAL A 236 -1.15 16.29 7.36
C VAL A 236 -1.03 17.51 8.27
N PRO A 237 -2.01 18.45 8.27
CA PRO A 237 -2.01 19.63 9.12
C PRO A 237 -1.99 19.27 10.61
N ALA A 238 -1.43 20.14 11.44
CA ALA A 238 -1.25 19.89 12.87
C ALA A 238 -2.58 19.59 13.59
N GLU A 239 -3.62 20.35 13.29
CA GLU A 239 -4.97 20.18 13.83
C GLU A 239 -5.57 18.82 13.46
N ILE A 240 -5.31 18.33 12.25
CA ILE A 240 -5.78 17.00 11.80
C ILE A 240 -4.96 15.88 12.45
N ARG A 241 -3.65 16.10 12.68
CA ARG A 241 -2.82 15.13 13.44
C ARG A 241 -3.36 14.98 14.86
N GLU A 242 -3.74 16.06 15.50
CA GLU A 242 -4.32 16.05 16.85
C GLU A 242 -5.67 15.32 16.87
N GLU A 243 -6.53 15.56 15.87
CA GLU A 243 -7.79 14.81 15.69
C GLU A 243 -7.53 13.31 15.56
N TYR A 244 -6.56 12.91 14.73
CA TYR A 244 -6.21 11.51 14.53
C TYR A 244 -5.66 10.86 15.80
N MET A 245 -4.82 11.56 16.56
CA MET A 245 -4.29 11.07 17.85
C MET A 245 -5.39 10.77 18.87
N HIS A 246 -6.50 11.47 18.80
CA HIS A 246 -7.67 11.29 19.69
C HIS A 246 -8.78 10.41 19.06
N THR A 247 -8.56 9.86 17.87
CA THR A 247 -9.52 8.96 17.22
C THR A 247 -9.35 7.53 17.76
N TYR A 248 -10.41 7.00 18.38
CA TYR A 248 -10.49 5.62 18.87
C TYR A 248 -11.66 4.92 18.21
N LEU A 249 -11.37 3.90 17.42
CA LEU A 249 -12.37 3.03 16.80
C LEU A 249 -12.52 1.75 17.64
N LYS A 250 -13.71 1.13 17.56
CA LYS A 250 -14.03 -0.13 18.26
C LYS A 250 -14.29 -1.22 17.24
#